data_5022221e2089b5c28b0421919167d2fc
#
_entry.id   5022221e2089b5c28b0421919167d2fc
#
_cell.length_a   1.000
_cell.length_b   1.000
_cell.length_c   1.000
_cell.angle_alpha   90.00
_cell.angle_beta   90.00
_cell.angle_gamma   90.00
#
_symmetry.space_group_name_H-M   'P 1'
#
loop_
_entity.id
_entity.type
_entity.pdbx_description
1 polymer ?
#
loop_
_entity_poly.entity_id
_entity_poly.type
_entity_poly.pdbx_seq_one_letter_code
_entity_poly.pdbx_strand_id
1 'polypeptide(L)'
;EEKKKNSIRPLLASEIECRVGTMKPDGSGCSLLLYKDARVDMRILDEVFGEMNWKRHHDVVNGNLFCTLSIWDNEKKEWVSKQDVGTESSTEKEKGQASDAFKRAGFNWGIGRELYTGPFIWIPLEKNEVYQSKTGSPALYTKFSVKEIGYNEQKEIILLVIVDNKNRVRFAYGNTKEKVYAPNVSASNASGKVYTGVDLDRAIKQMTGVKSREELERVWAEHP
;
A
#
# COMPACT_ATOMS: atom_id res chain seq x y z
N GLU A 1 11.06 -9.50 -35.71
CA GLU A 1 10.19 -8.88 -34.71
C GLU A 1 10.55 -9.46 -33.34
N GLU A 2 11.20 -8.67 -32.46
CA GLU A 2 11.42 -9.05 -31.07
C GLU A 2 10.06 -9.26 -30.40
N LYS A 3 9.78 -10.50 -30.01
CA LYS A 3 8.58 -10.83 -29.23
C LYS A 3 8.63 -10.02 -27.95
N LYS A 4 7.75 -9.04 -27.81
CA LYS A 4 7.55 -8.26 -26.60
C LYS A 4 7.27 -9.24 -25.47
N LYS A 5 8.27 -9.46 -24.60
CA LYS A 5 8.14 -10.33 -23.43
C LYS A 5 6.95 -9.82 -22.63
N ASN A 6 5.96 -10.65 -22.34
CA ASN A 6 4.78 -10.30 -21.54
C ASN A 6 5.21 -9.75 -20.19
N SER A 7 5.37 -8.43 -20.11
CA SER A 7 5.81 -7.76 -18.88
C SER A 7 4.63 -7.08 -18.21
N ILE A 8 4.31 -7.51 -17.01
CA ILE A 8 3.31 -6.85 -16.17
C ILE A 8 3.80 -5.43 -15.87
N ARG A 9 2.96 -4.44 -16.20
CA ARG A 9 3.23 -3.03 -15.91
C ARG A 9 3.02 -2.73 -14.42
N PRO A 10 3.66 -1.68 -13.87
CA PRO A 10 3.30 -1.13 -12.59
C PRO A 10 1.86 -0.57 -12.58
N LEU A 11 1.31 -0.38 -11.38
CA LEU A 11 -0.02 0.18 -11.18
C LEU A 11 -0.07 1.66 -11.55
N LEU A 12 -1.20 2.09 -12.10
CA LEU A 12 -1.51 3.50 -12.30
C LEU A 12 -1.97 4.14 -10.97
N ALA A 13 -1.83 5.46 -10.82
CA ALA A 13 -2.31 6.18 -9.65
C ALA A 13 -3.80 5.89 -9.34
N SER A 14 -4.64 5.82 -10.38
CA SER A 14 -6.07 5.51 -10.28
C SER A 14 -6.40 4.06 -9.87
N GLU A 15 -5.41 3.18 -9.87
CA GLU A 15 -5.56 1.77 -9.50
C GLU A 15 -5.13 1.49 -8.05
N ILE A 16 -4.63 2.53 -7.36
CA ILE A 16 -4.11 2.43 -5.99
C ILE A 16 -5.09 3.10 -5.02
N GLU A 17 -5.50 2.34 -4.03
CA GLU A 17 -6.32 2.81 -2.91
C GLU A 17 -5.42 3.16 -1.71
N CYS A 18 -5.74 4.27 -1.03
CA CYS A 18 -5.13 4.62 0.24
C CYS A 18 -6.04 4.14 1.38
N ARG A 19 -5.53 3.31 2.27
CA ARG A 19 -6.25 2.83 3.45
C ARG A 19 -5.52 3.23 4.72
N VAL A 20 -6.27 3.58 5.75
CA VAL A 20 -5.68 3.85 7.07
C VAL A 20 -5.11 2.55 7.62
N GLY A 21 -3.83 2.56 7.94
CA GLY A 21 -3.15 1.48 8.63
C GLY A 21 -3.34 1.62 10.14
N THR A 22 -2.60 2.54 10.75
CA THR A 22 -2.67 2.83 12.18
C THR A 22 -3.03 4.29 12.39
N MET A 23 -3.89 4.57 13.36
CA MET A 23 -4.23 5.93 13.79
C MET A 23 -3.72 6.15 15.22
N LYS A 24 -3.18 7.32 15.51
CA LYS A 24 -2.86 7.70 16.88
C LYS A 24 -4.12 7.73 17.74
N PRO A 25 -4.04 7.30 19.01
CA PRO A 25 -5.21 7.32 19.91
C PRO A 25 -5.80 8.72 20.11
N ASP A 26 -4.97 9.77 20.06
CA ASP A 26 -5.39 11.16 20.16
C ASP A 26 -5.97 11.75 18.86
N GLY A 27 -5.97 10.97 17.77
CA GLY A 27 -6.46 11.37 16.46
C GLY A 27 -5.58 12.39 15.73
N SER A 28 -4.36 12.67 16.21
CA SER A 28 -3.49 13.71 15.63
C SER A 28 -2.82 13.30 14.32
N GLY A 29 -2.88 12.02 13.95
CA GLY A 29 -2.30 11.52 12.70
C GLY A 29 -2.57 10.05 12.46
N CYS A 30 -2.34 9.62 11.22
CA CYS A 30 -2.45 8.22 10.83
C CYS A 30 -1.39 7.81 9.81
N SER A 31 -1.05 6.53 9.78
CA SER A 31 -0.33 5.95 8.65
C SER A 31 -1.30 5.57 7.54
N LEU A 32 -0.85 5.66 6.29
CA LEU A 32 -1.57 5.10 5.16
C LEU A 32 -0.82 3.91 4.58
N LEU A 33 -1.61 2.96 4.10
CA LEU A 33 -1.17 1.79 3.35
C LEU A 33 -1.72 1.90 1.92
N LEU A 34 -0.90 1.52 0.96
CA LEU A 34 -1.30 1.45 -0.45
C LEU A 34 -1.85 0.07 -0.74
N TYR A 35 -3.02 0.03 -1.36
CA TYR A 35 -3.74 -1.19 -1.71
C TYR A 35 -4.20 -1.15 -3.16
N LYS A 36 -4.59 -2.29 -3.69
CA LYS A 36 -5.29 -2.42 -4.97
C LYS A 36 -6.52 -3.30 -4.84
N ASP A 37 -7.54 -3.02 -5.64
CA ASP A 37 -8.72 -3.87 -5.80
C ASP A 37 -8.39 -5.09 -6.68
N ALA A 38 -9.02 -6.24 -6.40
CA ALA A 38 -8.84 -7.46 -7.19
C ALA A 38 -9.24 -7.31 -8.68
N ARG A 39 -10.11 -6.34 -9.01
CA ARG A 39 -10.47 -6.01 -10.40
C ARG A 39 -9.31 -5.40 -11.19
N VAL A 40 -8.37 -4.77 -10.50
CA VAL A 40 -7.12 -4.29 -11.11
C VAL A 40 -6.27 -5.48 -11.57
N ASP A 41 -6.17 -6.53 -10.73
CA ASP A 41 -5.46 -7.76 -11.13
C ASP A 41 -6.07 -8.38 -12.38
N MET A 42 -7.40 -8.49 -12.46
CA MET A 42 -8.10 -9.03 -13.63
C MET A 42 -7.79 -8.20 -14.87
N ARG A 43 -7.89 -6.87 -14.79
CA ARG A 43 -7.60 -5.97 -15.92
C ARG A 43 -6.16 -6.13 -16.41
N ILE A 44 -5.19 -6.20 -15.51
CA ILE A 44 -3.78 -6.38 -15.89
C ILE A 44 -3.56 -7.76 -16.54
N LEU A 45 -4.22 -8.80 -16.05
CA LEU A 45 -4.16 -10.14 -16.64
C LEU A 45 -4.75 -10.15 -18.06
N ASP A 46 -5.89 -9.49 -18.25
CA ASP A 46 -6.53 -9.33 -19.57
C ASP A 46 -5.65 -8.54 -20.55
N GLU A 47 -5.07 -7.42 -20.08
CA GLU A 47 -4.18 -6.56 -20.87
C GLU A 47 -2.89 -7.29 -21.32
N VAL A 48 -2.28 -8.07 -20.43
CA VAL A 48 -0.96 -8.66 -20.69
C VAL A 48 -1.05 -10.01 -21.36
N PHE A 49 -2.00 -10.84 -20.97
CA PHE A 49 -2.10 -12.23 -21.44
C PHE A 49 -3.31 -12.47 -22.33
N GLY A 50 -4.30 -11.61 -22.30
CA GLY A 50 -5.60 -11.79 -22.98
C GLY A 50 -6.58 -12.57 -22.11
N GLU A 51 -7.87 -12.23 -22.24
CA GLU A 51 -8.96 -12.73 -21.40
C GLU A 51 -9.08 -14.28 -21.38
N MET A 52 -8.70 -14.95 -22.46
CA MET A 52 -8.79 -16.40 -22.61
C MET A 52 -7.53 -17.16 -22.16
N ASN A 53 -6.46 -16.45 -21.83
CA ASN A 53 -5.16 -17.05 -21.54
C ASN A 53 -4.79 -17.03 -20.05
N TRP A 54 -5.73 -16.75 -19.18
CA TRP A 54 -5.58 -16.95 -17.76
C TRP A 54 -6.85 -17.54 -17.14
N LYS A 55 -6.69 -18.25 -16.03
CA LYS A 55 -7.79 -18.80 -15.25
C LYS A 55 -7.42 -18.86 -13.77
N ARG A 56 -8.41 -18.85 -12.90
CA ARG A 56 -8.23 -19.05 -11.47
C ARG A 56 -9.12 -20.17 -10.93
N HIS A 57 -8.63 -20.82 -9.90
CA HIS A 57 -9.36 -21.81 -9.14
C HIS A 57 -9.13 -21.60 -7.65
N HIS A 58 -10.12 -21.91 -6.82
CA HIS A 58 -10.00 -21.82 -5.37
C HIS A 58 -10.21 -23.20 -4.76
N ASP A 59 -9.28 -23.57 -3.86
CA ASP A 59 -9.31 -24.83 -3.12
C ASP A 59 -9.21 -24.56 -1.62
N VAL A 60 -9.87 -25.41 -0.82
CA VAL A 60 -9.69 -25.39 0.63
C VAL A 60 -8.69 -26.48 1.01
N VAL A 61 -7.56 -26.08 1.57
CA VAL A 61 -6.51 -26.99 2.04
C VAL A 61 -6.28 -26.72 3.52
N ASN A 62 -6.48 -27.74 4.35
CA ASN A 62 -6.37 -27.64 5.81
C ASN A 62 -7.16 -26.48 6.43
N GLY A 63 -8.36 -26.22 5.93
CA GLY A 63 -9.24 -25.15 6.39
C GLY A 63 -8.89 -23.74 5.86
N ASN A 64 -7.85 -23.59 5.04
CA ASN A 64 -7.44 -22.33 4.43
C ASN A 64 -7.83 -22.29 2.95
N LEU A 65 -8.33 -21.15 2.50
CA LEU A 65 -8.70 -20.94 1.10
C LEU A 65 -7.48 -20.48 0.30
N PHE A 66 -7.10 -21.29 -0.68
CA PHE A 66 -6.05 -20.99 -1.64
C PHE A 66 -6.65 -20.55 -2.97
N CYS A 67 -5.94 -19.69 -3.69
CA CYS A 67 -6.20 -19.37 -5.08
C CYS A 67 -5.03 -19.81 -5.94
N THR A 68 -5.30 -20.66 -6.91
CA THR A 68 -4.38 -21.02 -7.99
C THR A 68 -4.67 -20.13 -9.19
N LEU A 69 -3.72 -19.28 -9.57
CA LEU A 69 -3.76 -18.46 -10.77
C LEU A 69 -2.87 -19.08 -11.84
N SER A 70 -3.47 -19.46 -12.96
CA SER A 70 -2.79 -20.11 -14.08
C SER A 70 -2.78 -19.21 -15.31
N ILE A 71 -1.65 -19.15 -16.01
CA ILE A 71 -1.45 -18.40 -17.24
C ILE A 71 -0.96 -19.37 -18.30
N TRP A 72 -1.51 -19.26 -19.51
CA TRP A 72 -1.10 -20.08 -20.64
C TRP A 72 0.26 -19.62 -21.18
N ASP A 73 1.22 -20.53 -21.19
CA ASP A 73 2.54 -20.30 -21.80
C ASP A 73 2.52 -20.79 -23.25
N ASN A 74 2.58 -19.85 -24.19
CA ASN A 74 2.57 -20.15 -25.62
C ASN A 74 3.82 -20.86 -26.12
N GLU A 75 4.94 -20.72 -25.44
CA GLU A 75 6.19 -21.37 -25.83
C GLU A 75 6.22 -22.81 -25.35
N LYS A 76 5.85 -23.06 -24.10
CA LYS A 76 5.80 -24.40 -23.49
C LYS A 76 4.55 -25.18 -23.85
N LYS A 77 3.48 -24.51 -24.37
CA LYS A 77 2.18 -25.09 -24.65
C LYS A 77 1.51 -25.73 -23.41
N GLU A 78 1.67 -25.08 -22.26
CA GLU A 78 1.14 -25.56 -20.99
C GLU A 78 0.60 -24.42 -20.12
N TRP A 79 -0.24 -24.77 -19.15
CA TRP A 79 -0.69 -23.86 -18.08
C TRP A 79 0.37 -23.80 -16.98
N VAL A 80 1.00 -22.65 -16.81
CA VAL A 80 1.87 -22.39 -15.67
C VAL A 80 1.05 -21.83 -14.54
N SER A 81 1.18 -22.38 -13.34
CA SER A 81 0.34 -22.04 -12.19
C SER A 81 1.17 -21.54 -11.01
N LYS A 82 0.63 -20.55 -10.29
CA LYS A 82 1.13 -20.09 -9.00
C LYS A 82 -0.03 -19.97 -8.02
N GLN A 83 0.20 -20.32 -6.77
CA GLN A 83 -0.83 -20.42 -5.74
C GLN A 83 -0.46 -19.57 -4.54
N ASP A 84 -1.47 -19.03 -3.85
CA ASP A 84 -1.30 -18.38 -2.55
C ASP A 84 -2.58 -18.51 -1.72
N VAL A 85 -2.43 -18.33 -0.40
CA VAL A 85 -3.49 -18.45 0.60
C VAL A 85 -4.11 -17.07 0.87
N GLY A 86 -5.42 -17.01 1.08
CA GLY A 86 -6.13 -15.81 1.51
C GLY A 86 -6.38 -15.80 3.01
N THR A 87 -6.29 -14.62 3.61
CA THR A 87 -6.69 -14.37 4.99
C THR A 87 -8.14 -13.93 5.07
N GLU A 88 -8.85 -14.32 6.13
CA GLU A 88 -10.23 -13.89 6.37
C GLU A 88 -10.34 -12.38 6.60
N SER A 89 -11.36 -11.77 6.02
CA SER A 89 -11.74 -10.37 6.28
C SER A 89 -12.63 -10.31 7.54
N SER A 90 -12.52 -9.23 8.29
CA SER A 90 -13.34 -9.00 9.49
C SER A 90 -14.83 -8.72 9.19
N THR A 91 -15.18 -8.31 7.97
CA THR A 91 -16.53 -7.84 7.60
C THR A 91 -17.28 -8.75 6.63
N GLU A 92 -16.61 -9.29 5.60
CA GLU A 92 -17.17 -10.22 4.61
C GLU A 92 -16.20 -11.39 4.46
N LYS A 93 -16.23 -12.35 5.39
CA LYS A 93 -15.20 -13.38 5.54
C LYS A 93 -14.89 -14.13 4.25
N GLU A 94 -15.87 -14.79 3.67
CA GLU A 94 -15.66 -15.67 2.50
C GLU A 94 -15.25 -14.89 1.25
N LYS A 95 -15.98 -13.80 0.93
CA LYS A 95 -15.69 -12.95 -0.23
C LYS A 95 -14.36 -12.23 -0.08
N GLY A 96 -14.07 -11.74 1.13
CA GLY A 96 -12.80 -11.10 1.46
C GLY A 96 -11.64 -12.06 1.31
N GLN A 97 -11.76 -13.28 1.83
CA GLN A 97 -10.74 -14.32 1.76
C GLN A 97 -10.44 -14.74 0.32
N ALA A 98 -11.49 -14.98 -0.50
CA ALA A 98 -11.30 -15.33 -1.92
C ALA A 98 -10.63 -14.21 -2.72
N SER A 99 -11.01 -12.96 -2.46
CA SER A 99 -10.39 -11.78 -3.09
C SER A 99 -8.94 -11.60 -2.65
N ASP A 100 -8.64 -11.86 -1.38
CA ASP A 100 -7.27 -11.77 -0.85
C ASP A 100 -6.39 -12.87 -1.43
N ALA A 101 -6.85 -14.14 -1.44
CA ALA A 101 -6.15 -15.26 -2.05
C ALA A 101 -5.80 -14.98 -3.52
N PHE A 102 -6.75 -14.43 -4.29
CA PHE A 102 -6.52 -14.07 -5.69
C PHE A 102 -5.49 -12.96 -5.85
N LYS A 103 -5.56 -11.86 -5.08
CA LYS A 103 -4.57 -10.77 -5.13
C LYS A 103 -3.17 -11.25 -4.76
N ARG A 104 -3.06 -12.17 -3.79
CA ARG A 104 -1.78 -12.77 -3.39
C ARG A 104 -1.22 -13.70 -4.47
N ALA A 105 -2.08 -14.50 -5.12
CA ALA A 105 -1.68 -15.28 -6.28
C ALA A 105 -1.20 -14.38 -7.44
N GLY A 106 -1.88 -13.24 -7.68
CA GLY A 106 -1.46 -12.20 -8.64
C GLY A 106 -0.11 -11.57 -8.30
N PHE A 107 0.15 -11.33 -7.01
CA PHE A 107 1.46 -10.86 -6.53
C PHE A 107 2.59 -11.85 -6.88
N ASN A 108 2.35 -13.15 -6.86
CA ASN A 108 3.33 -14.16 -7.27
C ASN A 108 3.67 -14.06 -8.77
N TRP A 109 2.78 -13.49 -9.58
CA TRP A 109 3.02 -13.17 -10.99
C TRP A 109 3.67 -11.79 -11.21
N GLY A 110 3.73 -10.96 -10.20
CA GLY A 110 4.35 -9.64 -10.24
C GLY A 110 3.37 -8.47 -10.22
N ILE A 111 2.06 -8.71 -10.06
CA ILE A 111 1.05 -7.65 -10.02
C ILE A 111 1.04 -6.96 -8.64
N GLY A 112 1.34 -5.66 -8.61
CA GLY A 112 1.28 -4.85 -7.40
C GLY A 112 2.45 -5.04 -6.42
N ARG A 113 3.55 -5.67 -6.84
CA ARG A 113 4.77 -5.82 -6.01
C ARG A 113 5.37 -4.49 -5.64
N GLU A 114 5.28 -3.52 -6.52
CA GLU A 114 5.78 -2.16 -6.36
C GLU A 114 5.19 -1.46 -5.12
N LEU A 115 3.98 -1.81 -4.69
CA LEU A 115 3.36 -1.21 -3.49
C LEU A 115 4.18 -1.45 -2.21
N TYR A 116 4.98 -2.51 -2.18
CA TYR A 116 5.86 -2.83 -1.05
C TYR A 116 7.19 -2.06 -1.08
N THR A 117 7.46 -1.30 -2.14
CA THR A 117 8.65 -0.44 -2.26
C THR A 117 8.35 1.00 -1.84
N GLY A 118 7.10 1.29 -1.48
CA GLY A 118 6.66 2.63 -1.08
C GLY A 118 7.28 3.09 0.24
N PRO A 119 7.41 4.42 0.42
CA PRO A 119 7.86 4.99 1.68
C PRO A 119 6.83 4.78 2.78
N PHE A 120 7.25 4.95 4.03
CA PHE A 120 6.30 5.07 5.14
C PHE A 120 5.49 6.37 4.97
N ILE A 121 4.16 6.23 4.94
CA ILE A 121 3.26 7.35 4.69
C ILE A 121 2.61 7.75 6.00
N TRP A 122 2.94 8.94 6.50
CA TRP A 122 2.34 9.53 7.68
C TRP A 122 1.56 10.79 7.32
N ILE A 123 0.31 10.88 7.77
CA ILE A 123 -0.58 12.02 7.53
C ILE A 123 -0.93 12.68 8.87
N PRO A 124 -0.48 13.91 9.13
CA PRO A 124 -1.00 14.73 10.22
C PRO A 124 -2.47 15.06 9.99
N LEU A 125 -3.31 14.99 11.04
CA LEU A 125 -4.76 15.18 10.95
C LEU A 125 -5.21 16.40 11.73
N GLU A 126 -6.22 17.10 11.22
CA GLU A 126 -6.95 18.15 11.93
C GLU A 126 -8.08 17.53 12.77
N LYS A 127 -8.47 18.18 13.86
CA LYS A 127 -9.53 17.71 14.74
C LYS A 127 -10.87 17.49 14.01
N ASN A 128 -11.18 18.30 13.01
CA ASN A 128 -12.39 18.22 12.19
C ASN A 128 -12.35 17.09 11.14
N GLU A 129 -11.22 16.41 10.98
CA GLU A 129 -11.07 15.27 10.07
C GLU A 129 -11.37 13.93 10.76
N VAL A 130 -11.44 13.93 12.10
CA VAL A 130 -11.55 12.74 12.93
C VAL A 130 -12.88 12.75 13.68
N TYR A 131 -13.49 11.58 13.83
CA TYR A 131 -14.65 11.34 14.67
C TYR A 131 -14.47 10.07 15.51
N GLN A 132 -15.22 9.94 16.57
CA GLN A 132 -15.29 8.68 17.31
C GLN A 132 -16.29 7.74 16.64
N SER A 133 -15.82 6.54 16.29
CA SER A 133 -16.68 5.47 15.79
C SER A 133 -17.64 4.97 16.89
N LYS A 134 -18.62 4.16 16.52
CA LYS A 134 -19.53 3.50 17.47
C LYS A 134 -18.82 2.64 18.50
N THR A 135 -17.61 2.18 18.20
CA THR A 135 -16.75 1.36 19.10
C THR A 135 -15.84 2.21 19.97
N GLY A 136 -15.93 3.56 19.90
CA GLY A 136 -15.08 4.48 20.66
C GLY A 136 -13.69 4.71 20.05
N SER A 137 -13.34 4.03 18.99
CA SER A 137 -12.04 4.23 18.29
C SER A 137 -12.11 5.42 17.35
N PRO A 138 -11.02 6.20 17.19
CA PRO A 138 -10.98 7.28 16.21
C PRO A 138 -11.13 6.74 14.78
N ALA A 139 -11.88 7.47 13.97
CA ALA A 139 -12.10 7.17 12.55
C ALA A 139 -12.04 8.45 11.72
N LEU A 140 -11.92 8.34 10.39
CA LEU A 140 -11.74 9.49 9.50
C LEU A 140 -12.97 9.79 8.66
N TYR A 141 -13.30 11.09 8.54
CA TYR A 141 -14.17 11.61 7.48
C TYR A 141 -13.40 11.80 6.17
N THR A 142 -12.12 12.17 6.26
CA THR A 142 -11.27 12.47 5.11
C THR A 142 -10.86 11.19 4.40
N LYS A 143 -10.99 11.21 3.08
CA LYS A 143 -10.49 10.15 2.20
C LYS A 143 -9.24 10.63 1.50
N PHE A 144 -8.32 9.70 1.24
CA PHE A 144 -7.07 9.96 0.55
C PHE A 144 -7.02 9.18 -0.76
N SER A 145 -6.35 9.76 -1.75
CA SER A 145 -6.12 9.12 -3.06
C SER A 145 -4.72 9.46 -3.57
N VAL A 146 -4.19 8.58 -4.40
CA VAL A 146 -2.92 8.83 -5.09
C VAL A 146 -3.20 9.77 -6.26
N LYS A 147 -2.56 10.94 -6.24
CA LYS A 147 -2.61 11.92 -7.34
C LYS A 147 -1.58 11.60 -8.41
N GLU A 148 -0.38 11.25 -7.98
CA GLU A 148 0.74 10.97 -8.87
C GLU A 148 1.61 9.86 -8.28
N ILE A 149 2.13 9.00 -9.15
CA ILE A 149 3.08 7.95 -8.78
C ILE A 149 4.09 7.78 -9.92
N GLY A 150 5.36 7.56 -9.56
CA GLY A 150 6.43 7.31 -10.50
C GLY A 150 7.29 6.14 -10.06
N TYR A 151 7.85 5.43 -11.04
CA TYR A 151 8.64 4.22 -10.84
C TYR A 151 9.99 4.30 -11.54
N ASN A 152 10.99 3.63 -10.99
CA ASN A 152 12.26 3.40 -11.68
C ASN A 152 12.18 2.18 -12.61
N GLU A 153 13.30 1.83 -13.25
CA GLU A 153 13.42 0.66 -14.14
C GLU A 153 13.17 -0.67 -13.41
N GLN A 154 13.45 -0.73 -12.10
CA GLN A 154 13.21 -1.87 -11.24
C GLN A 154 11.77 -1.95 -10.75
N LYS A 155 10.90 -1.02 -11.20
CA LYS A 155 9.51 -0.85 -10.78
C LYS A 155 9.33 -0.47 -9.30
N GLU A 156 10.33 0.17 -8.70
CA GLU A 156 10.24 0.70 -7.34
C GLU A 156 9.63 2.11 -7.35
N ILE A 157 8.86 2.45 -6.34
CA ILE A 157 8.25 3.78 -6.21
C ILE A 157 9.33 4.82 -5.91
N ILE A 158 9.52 5.78 -6.83
CA ILE A 158 10.47 6.90 -6.68
C ILE A 158 9.76 8.26 -6.57
N LEU A 159 8.47 8.29 -6.84
CA LEU A 159 7.62 9.47 -6.70
C LEU A 159 6.25 9.03 -6.20
N LEU A 160 5.71 9.72 -5.20
CA LEU A 160 4.36 9.49 -4.69
C LEU A 160 3.77 10.78 -4.16
N VAL A 161 2.61 11.18 -4.68
CA VAL A 161 1.84 12.33 -4.19
C VAL A 161 0.45 11.85 -3.80
N ILE A 162 0.06 12.11 -2.54
CA ILE A 162 -1.26 11.76 -2.00
C ILE A 162 -2.02 13.03 -1.68
N VAL A 163 -3.28 13.07 -2.10
CA VAL A 163 -4.21 14.17 -1.84
C VAL A 163 -5.41 13.71 -1.02
N ASP A 164 -6.05 14.68 -0.36
CA ASP A 164 -7.34 14.46 0.29
C ASP A 164 -8.53 14.75 -0.66
N ASN A 165 -9.75 14.56 -0.16
CA ASN A 165 -10.98 14.81 -0.91
C ASN A 165 -11.23 16.30 -1.26
N LYS A 166 -10.39 17.22 -0.76
CA LYS A 166 -10.35 18.64 -1.14
C LYS A 166 -9.19 18.95 -2.09
N ASN A 167 -8.54 17.92 -2.64
CA ASN A 167 -7.38 18.00 -3.51
C ASN A 167 -6.16 18.71 -2.88
N ARG A 168 -6.06 18.76 -1.54
CA ARG A 168 -4.89 19.28 -0.85
C ARG A 168 -3.84 18.18 -0.78
N VAL A 169 -2.59 18.49 -1.10
CA VAL A 169 -1.48 17.52 -1.01
C VAL A 169 -1.20 17.22 0.46
N ARG A 170 -1.34 15.99 0.86
CA ARG A 170 -1.19 15.54 2.25
C ARG A 170 0.12 14.77 2.48
N PHE A 171 0.68 14.22 1.41
CA PHE A 171 1.97 13.55 1.42
C PHE A 171 2.65 13.71 0.07
N ALA A 172 3.97 13.90 0.09
CA ALA A 172 4.79 13.96 -1.12
C ALA A 172 6.14 13.30 -0.86
N TYR A 173 6.55 12.45 -1.78
CA TYR A 173 7.81 11.70 -1.76
C TYR A 173 8.48 11.77 -3.13
N GLY A 174 9.80 11.82 -3.15
CA GLY A 174 10.59 11.92 -4.38
C GLY A 174 10.71 13.34 -4.93
N ASN A 175 11.18 13.47 -6.16
CA ASN A 175 11.41 14.78 -6.80
C ASN A 175 10.10 15.34 -7.37
N THR A 176 9.29 15.95 -6.51
CA THR A 176 8.03 16.62 -6.87
C THR A 176 8.08 18.11 -6.58
N LYS A 177 7.30 18.90 -7.35
CA LYS A 177 7.10 20.35 -7.11
C LYS A 177 5.92 20.62 -6.16
N GLU A 178 5.22 19.61 -5.75
CA GLU A 178 4.04 19.72 -4.89
C GLU A 178 4.42 20.15 -3.47
N LYS A 179 3.66 21.10 -2.92
CA LYS A 179 3.79 21.54 -1.54
C LYS A 179 2.80 20.80 -0.66
N VAL A 180 3.30 20.14 0.39
CA VAL A 180 2.46 19.42 1.35
C VAL A 180 1.70 20.43 2.20
N TYR A 181 0.38 20.21 2.32
CA TYR A 181 -0.47 20.97 3.22
C TYR A 181 -0.11 20.64 4.67
N ALA A 182 0.29 21.66 5.42
CA ALA A 182 0.51 21.54 6.86
C ALA A 182 -0.80 21.93 7.58
N PRO A 183 -1.47 20.98 8.27
CA PRO A 183 -2.65 21.30 9.06
C PRO A 183 -2.27 22.25 10.21
N ASN A 184 -3.17 23.21 10.53
CA ASN A 184 -3.03 24.06 11.73
C ASN A 184 -3.29 23.18 12.97
N VAL A 185 -2.28 22.45 13.41
CA VAL A 185 -2.28 21.81 14.72
C VAL A 185 -2.02 22.93 15.73
N SER A 186 -3.05 23.38 16.44
CA SER A 186 -2.84 24.29 17.57
C SER A 186 -1.82 23.66 18.52
N ALA A 187 -0.66 24.27 18.59
CA ALA A 187 0.46 23.82 19.39
C ALA A 187 0.08 23.83 20.88
N SER A 188 -0.35 22.70 21.41
CA SER A 188 -0.22 22.38 22.81
C SER A 188 0.96 21.41 22.93
N ASN A 189 2.13 22.00 23.21
CA ASN A 189 3.34 21.33 23.67
C ASN A 189 3.87 20.14 22.83
N ALA A 190 4.41 20.43 21.65
CA ALA A 190 5.51 19.64 21.09
C ALA A 190 6.38 20.58 20.24
N SER A 191 7.66 20.66 20.55
CA SER A 191 8.65 21.33 19.73
C SER A 191 8.67 20.70 18.34
N GLY A 192 7.93 21.31 17.43
CA GLY A 192 7.76 20.80 16.06
C GLY A 192 9.04 20.92 15.25
N LYS A 193 9.85 19.86 15.25
CA LYS A 193 10.82 19.65 14.17
C LYS A 193 10.06 19.06 12.98
N VAL A 194 10.03 19.80 11.88
CA VAL A 194 9.63 19.25 10.57
C VAL A 194 10.78 18.34 10.15
N TYR A 195 10.57 17.04 10.22
CA TYR A 195 11.56 16.09 9.73
C TYR A 195 11.55 16.10 8.20
N THR A 196 12.69 16.43 7.61
CA THR A 196 12.93 16.29 6.17
C THR A 196 13.21 14.81 5.86
N GLY A 197 13.08 14.38 4.59
CA GLY A 197 13.39 12.99 4.20
C GLY A 197 14.78 12.51 4.65
N VAL A 198 15.75 13.43 4.77
CA VAL A 198 17.11 13.17 5.26
C VAL A 198 17.14 12.82 6.77
N ASP A 199 16.24 13.41 7.55
CA ASP A 199 16.13 13.13 8.99
C ASP A 199 15.47 11.77 9.24
N LEU A 200 14.54 11.37 8.36
CA LEU A 200 13.88 10.06 8.41
C LEU A 200 14.85 8.94 8.04
N ASP A 201 15.65 9.13 6.99
CA ASP A 201 16.69 8.16 6.59
C ASP A 201 17.75 7.98 7.68
N ARG A 202 18.06 9.04 8.42
CA ARG A 202 18.98 9.00 9.56
C ARG A 202 18.38 8.23 10.73
N ALA A 203 17.10 8.43 11.04
CA ALA A 203 16.35 7.72 12.06
C ALA A 203 16.22 6.23 11.71
N ILE A 204 15.89 5.91 10.46
CA ILE A 204 15.81 4.53 9.95
C ILE A 204 17.19 3.85 10.05
N LYS A 205 18.27 4.55 9.69
CA LYS A 205 19.63 4.02 9.77
C LYS A 205 20.08 3.77 11.22
N GLN A 206 19.63 4.58 12.18
CA GLN A 206 19.86 4.36 13.60
C GLN A 206 19.03 3.19 14.13
N MET A 207 17.76 3.03 13.69
CA MET A 207 16.88 1.91 14.04
C MET A 207 17.37 0.57 13.51
N THR A 208 17.96 0.52 12.32
CA THR A 208 18.51 -0.72 11.74
C THR A 208 19.77 -1.22 12.46
N GLY A 209 20.39 -0.38 13.29
CA GLY A 209 21.52 -0.75 14.15
C GLY A 209 21.14 -1.25 15.53
N VAL A 210 19.86 -1.20 15.91
CA VAL A 210 19.34 -1.54 17.24
C VAL A 210 19.32 -3.06 17.44
N LYS A 211 20.00 -3.52 18.50
CA LYS A 211 20.15 -4.95 18.79
C LYS A 211 19.25 -5.46 19.94
N SER A 212 18.52 -4.57 20.62
CA SER A 212 17.59 -4.95 21.70
C SER A 212 16.35 -4.07 21.75
N ARG A 213 15.28 -4.57 22.40
CA ARG A 213 14.04 -3.84 22.62
C ARG A 213 14.25 -2.57 23.48
N GLU A 214 15.12 -2.63 24.48
CA GLU A 214 15.44 -1.51 25.36
C GLU A 214 16.16 -0.37 24.63
N GLU A 215 17.02 -0.74 23.67
CA GLU A 215 17.71 0.22 22.80
C GLU A 215 16.74 0.88 21.81
N LEU A 216 15.75 0.15 21.32
CA LEU A 216 14.67 0.67 20.48
C LEU A 216 13.81 1.69 21.25
N GLU A 217 13.40 1.38 22.46
CA GLU A 217 12.61 2.25 23.33
C GLU A 217 13.37 3.53 23.70
N ARG A 218 14.69 3.46 23.90
CA ARG A 218 15.53 4.62 24.13
C ARG A 218 15.66 5.52 22.91
N VAL A 219 15.87 4.95 21.72
CA VAL A 219 15.93 5.70 20.46
C VAL A 219 14.58 6.38 20.16
N TRP A 220 13.48 5.71 20.48
CA TRP A 220 12.13 6.30 20.36
C TRP A 220 11.87 7.45 21.34
N ALA A 221 12.41 7.37 22.56
CA ALA A 221 12.28 8.42 23.57
C ALA A 221 13.12 9.67 23.22
N GLU A 222 14.23 9.51 22.51
CA GLU A 222 15.11 10.61 22.07
C GLU A 222 14.59 11.32 20.78
N HIS A 223 13.62 10.70 20.08
CA HIS A 223 13.02 11.22 18.84
C HIS A 223 11.47 11.12 18.91
N PRO A 224 10.81 11.86 19.85
CA PRO A 224 9.36 11.81 20.03
C PRO A 224 8.57 12.43 18.87
#